data_dae8d59d9e1e3028b201c5667469abdb
#
_entry.id   dae8d59d9e1e3028b201c5667469abdb
#
_cell.length_a   1.000
_cell.length_b   1.000
_cell.length_c   1.000
_cell.angle_alpha   90.00
_cell.angle_beta   90.00
_cell.angle_gamma   90.00
#
_symmetry.space_group_name_H-M   'P 1'
#
loop_
_entity.id
_entity.type
_entity.pdbx_description
1 polymer ?
#
loop_
_entity_poly.entity_id
_entity_poly.type
_entity_poly.pdbx_seq_one_letter_code
_entity_poly.pdbx_strand_id
1 'polypeptide(L)'
;MLFSHISDTHLGLVQYGSEERAQDVYDVFNQAIDTSIKDHVDFVIFAGDIFHVPNPNGTAIIQMANGLKRLKQNNIDSFFILGEHDISRIRTTPIPYVYHNLEFSKYIGQGKPIEYKGVLLAGFDKIRKAEIPQYEEKFAEIDKIAGNFSGHKILVLHQGITEFNKFAGEIQSTDLPKNFTYYAMGHLHDTDIKQFNHLSGPIAYPGSIELTTSEGIKETKKGFFEVDISGKEAKPKWIELDTRPQFSFKTKYEELSKTIDEISEKITDLAKKPMIEVNIQGENIETDHIQAQIARLNSLALRCFWRISTKKVSDSSVFLDRPNIIDDEMFRLSVDALGSEQAASFAIKELLPVLASGEIKEASEIIIENFEKFKKEKKQ
;
A
#
# COMPACT_ATOMS: atom_id res chain seq x y z
N MET A 1 2.31 -29.11 -0.79
CA MET A 1 1.47 -28.13 -1.51
C MET A 1 2.14 -26.78 -1.43
N LEU A 2 2.22 -26.07 -2.53
CA LEU A 2 2.84 -24.75 -2.66
C LEU A 2 1.79 -23.74 -3.12
N PHE A 3 1.76 -22.51 -2.58
CA PHE A 3 0.87 -21.47 -3.07
C PHE A 3 1.55 -20.11 -3.12
N SER A 4 1.09 -19.24 -4.02
CA SER A 4 1.54 -17.84 -4.07
C SER A 4 0.61 -16.96 -3.23
N HIS A 5 1.22 -16.13 -2.38
CA HIS A 5 0.55 -15.07 -1.63
C HIS A 5 0.99 -13.71 -2.18
N ILE A 6 0.12 -13.09 -2.94
CA ILE A 6 0.28 -11.80 -3.61
C ILE A 6 -0.67 -10.81 -2.95
N SER A 7 -0.23 -9.59 -2.68
CA SER A 7 -1.10 -8.51 -2.18
C SER A 7 -0.77 -7.18 -2.85
N ASP A 8 -1.66 -6.22 -2.71
CA ASP A 8 -1.42 -4.82 -3.05
C ASP A 8 -0.87 -4.66 -4.47
N THR A 9 -1.57 -5.28 -5.44
CA THR A 9 -1.15 -5.26 -6.84
C THR A 9 -1.42 -3.91 -7.50
N HIS A 10 -2.36 -3.12 -6.98
CA HIS A 10 -2.70 -1.77 -7.40
C HIS A 10 -2.76 -1.60 -8.92
N LEU A 11 -3.33 -2.56 -9.64
CA LEU A 11 -3.48 -2.49 -11.08
C LEU A 11 -4.23 -1.21 -11.49
N GLY A 12 -3.67 -0.49 -12.46
CA GLY A 12 -4.19 0.80 -12.90
C GLY A 12 -3.59 2.00 -12.20
N LEU A 13 -2.61 1.81 -11.29
CA LEU A 13 -1.80 2.91 -10.76
C LEU A 13 -1.00 3.57 -11.89
N VAL A 14 -1.12 4.90 -12.00
CA VAL A 14 -0.34 5.75 -12.90
C VAL A 14 0.54 6.67 -12.07
N GLN A 15 1.62 6.12 -11.52
CA GLN A 15 2.50 6.86 -10.63
C GLN A 15 3.09 8.08 -11.33
N TYR A 16 2.92 9.27 -10.72
CA TYR A 16 3.37 10.57 -11.25
C TYR A 16 2.84 10.90 -12.67
N GLY A 17 1.70 10.32 -13.08
CA GLY A 17 1.13 10.54 -14.41
C GLY A 17 1.97 9.96 -15.55
N SER A 18 2.81 8.95 -15.30
CA SER A 18 3.66 8.30 -16.32
C SER A 18 3.00 7.02 -16.82
N GLU A 19 2.81 6.93 -18.14
CA GLU A 19 2.34 5.71 -18.79
C GLU A 19 3.32 4.56 -18.63
N GLU A 20 4.64 4.85 -18.66
CA GLU A 20 5.67 3.83 -18.41
C GLU A 20 5.59 3.26 -17.00
N ARG A 21 5.23 4.10 -15.99
CA ARG A 21 5.04 3.61 -14.63
C ARG A 21 3.76 2.77 -14.51
N ALA A 22 2.71 3.10 -15.26
CA ALA A 22 1.53 2.24 -15.35
C ALA A 22 1.86 0.88 -15.98
N GLN A 23 2.70 0.87 -17.02
CA GLN A 23 3.17 -0.36 -17.65
C GLN A 23 4.05 -1.18 -16.70
N ASP A 24 4.93 -0.56 -15.91
CA ASP A 24 5.75 -1.25 -14.90
C ASP A 24 4.89 -2.07 -13.92
N VAL A 25 3.75 -1.51 -13.45
CA VAL A 25 2.80 -2.23 -12.56
C VAL A 25 2.24 -3.47 -13.24
N TYR A 26 1.89 -3.38 -14.52
CA TYR A 26 1.40 -4.54 -15.28
C TYR A 26 2.50 -5.57 -15.53
N ASP A 27 3.73 -5.12 -15.78
CA ASP A 27 4.87 -6.00 -16.02
C ASP A 27 5.21 -6.82 -14.78
N VAL A 28 5.27 -6.20 -13.59
CA VAL A 28 5.55 -6.93 -12.35
C VAL A 28 4.40 -7.84 -11.92
N PHE A 29 3.15 -7.45 -12.18
CA PHE A 29 2.00 -8.35 -12.00
C PHE A 29 2.14 -9.58 -12.89
N ASN A 30 2.46 -9.40 -14.18
CA ASN A 30 2.66 -10.51 -15.10
C ASN A 30 3.85 -11.40 -14.68
N GLN A 31 4.94 -10.82 -14.16
CA GLN A 31 6.05 -11.61 -13.61
C GLN A 31 5.61 -12.48 -12.43
N ALA A 32 4.78 -11.95 -11.51
CA ALA A 32 4.26 -12.72 -10.38
C ALA A 32 3.40 -13.91 -10.85
N ILE A 33 2.54 -13.69 -11.86
CA ILE A 33 1.74 -14.75 -12.48
C ILE A 33 2.62 -15.77 -13.20
N ASP A 34 3.60 -15.32 -13.98
CA ASP A 34 4.51 -16.21 -14.73
C ASP A 34 5.35 -17.07 -13.80
N THR A 35 5.84 -16.49 -12.70
CA THR A 35 6.60 -17.21 -11.68
C THR A 35 5.73 -18.26 -11.01
N SER A 36 4.51 -17.91 -10.60
CA SER A 36 3.55 -18.86 -10.01
C SER A 36 3.24 -20.04 -10.95
N ILE A 37 3.13 -19.78 -12.25
CA ILE A 37 2.91 -20.84 -13.25
C ILE A 37 4.16 -21.72 -13.42
N LYS A 38 5.33 -21.08 -13.55
CA LYS A 38 6.62 -21.76 -13.72
C LYS A 38 6.97 -22.66 -12.55
N ASP A 39 6.70 -22.21 -11.35
CA ASP A 39 7.02 -22.94 -10.12
C ASP A 39 5.91 -23.91 -9.70
N HIS A 40 4.88 -24.05 -10.58
CA HIS A 40 3.77 -25.00 -10.47
C HIS A 40 3.05 -24.94 -9.11
N VAL A 41 2.71 -23.72 -8.67
CA VAL A 41 1.95 -23.56 -7.43
C VAL A 41 0.56 -24.21 -7.55
N ASP A 42 0.03 -24.73 -6.45
CA ASP A 42 -1.28 -25.38 -6.43
C ASP A 42 -2.44 -24.39 -6.50
N PHE A 43 -2.21 -23.16 -6.00
CA PHE A 43 -3.17 -22.05 -6.05
C PHE A 43 -2.50 -20.71 -5.76
N VAL A 44 -3.23 -19.61 -6.00
CA VAL A 44 -2.80 -18.24 -5.72
C VAL A 44 -3.81 -17.56 -4.79
N ILE A 45 -3.33 -16.79 -3.82
CA ILE A 45 -4.12 -15.90 -2.97
C ILE A 45 -3.78 -14.45 -3.31
N PHE A 46 -4.81 -13.64 -3.60
CA PHE A 46 -4.72 -12.19 -3.70
C PHE A 46 -5.32 -11.56 -2.44
N ALA A 47 -4.46 -10.99 -1.58
CA ALA A 47 -4.85 -10.50 -0.26
C ALA A 47 -5.30 -9.02 -0.28
N GLY A 48 -6.11 -8.64 -1.26
CA GLY A 48 -6.74 -7.31 -1.39
C GLY A 48 -5.90 -6.29 -2.15
N ASP A 49 -6.49 -5.11 -2.36
CA ASP A 49 -5.98 -3.99 -3.17
C ASP A 49 -5.50 -4.45 -4.55
N ILE A 50 -6.41 -5.20 -5.23
CA ILE A 50 -6.20 -5.69 -6.59
C ILE A 50 -6.07 -4.52 -7.55
N PHE A 51 -6.97 -3.55 -7.43
CA PHE A 51 -6.96 -2.32 -8.23
C PHE A 51 -6.54 -1.12 -7.38
N HIS A 52 -5.97 -0.12 -8.04
CA HIS A 52 -5.57 1.13 -7.37
C HIS A 52 -6.75 2.04 -7.01
N VAL A 53 -7.87 1.89 -7.71
CA VAL A 53 -9.11 2.65 -7.48
C VAL A 53 -10.31 1.75 -7.68
N PRO A 54 -11.46 2.04 -7.02
CA PRO A 54 -12.66 1.20 -7.12
C PRO A 54 -13.24 1.09 -8.53
N ASN A 55 -12.97 2.09 -9.38
CA ASN A 55 -13.36 2.11 -10.80
C ASN A 55 -12.11 2.15 -11.69
N PRO A 56 -11.42 1.00 -11.85
CA PRO A 56 -10.20 0.92 -12.64
C PRO A 56 -10.48 1.13 -14.14
N ASN A 57 -9.45 1.54 -14.87
CA ASN A 57 -9.54 1.62 -16.33
C ASN A 57 -9.64 0.23 -16.99
N GLY A 58 -10.10 0.20 -18.24
CA GLY A 58 -10.29 -1.07 -18.98
C GLY A 58 -9.02 -1.89 -19.13
N THR A 59 -7.83 -1.25 -19.24
CA THR A 59 -6.54 -1.94 -19.32
C THR A 59 -6.26 -2.73 -18.05
N ALA A 60 -6.44 -2.13 -16.89
CA ALA A 60 -6.25 -2.80 -15.60
C ALA A 60 -7.15 -4.02 -15.44
N ILE A 61 -8.44 -3.87 -15.82
CA ILE A 61 -9.42 -4.98 -15.82
C ILE A 61 -8.94 -6.13 -16.73
N ILE A 62 -8.50 -5.80 -17.95
CA ILE A 62 -8.00 -6.78 -18.92
C ILE A 62 -6.73 -7.47 -18.43
N GLN A 63 -5.79 -6.75 -17.82
CA GLN A 63 -4.56 -7.33 -17.28
C GLN A 63 -4.86 -8.35 -16.18
N MET A 64 -5.73 -8.02 -15.23
CA MET A 64 -6.17 -8.97 -14.20
C MET A 64 -6.86 -10.18 -14.81
N ALA A 65 -7.81 -9.98 -15.75
CA ALA A 65 -8.51 -11.08 -16.43
C ALA A 65 -7.55 -12.02 -17.17
N ASN A 66 -6.54 -11.46 -17.85
CA ASN A 66 -5.53 -12.25 -18.57
C ASN A 66 -4.65 -13.06 -17.61
N GLY A 67 -4.21 -12.47 -16.49
CA GLY A 67 -3.46 -13.17 -15.46
C GLY A 67 -4.24 -14.35 -14.89
N LEU A 68 -5.49 -14.12 -14.47
CA LEU A 68 -6.38 -15.17 -13.94
C LEU A 68 -6.68 -16.28 -14.98
N LYS A 69 -6.91 -15.91 -16.24
CA LYS A 69 -7.10 -16.86 -17.34
C LYS A 69 -5.87 -17.75 -17.53
N ARG A 70 -4.66 -17.19 -17.46
CA ARG A 70 -3.39 -17.94 -17.58
C ARG A 70 -3.21 -18.92 -16.42
N LEU A 71 -3.50 -18.51 -15.19
CA LEU A 71 -3.51 -19.41 -14.03
C LEU A 71 -4.48 -20.57 -14.26
N LYS A 72 -5.72 -20.28 -14.63
CA LYS A 72 -6.76 -21.30 -14.90
C LYS A 72 -6.37 -22.27 -16.02
N GLN A 73 -5.74 -21.78 -17.09
CA GLN A 73 -5.24 -22.60 -18.19
C GLN A 73 -4.13 -23.57 -17.76
N ASN A 74 -3.42 -23.25 -16.67
CA ASN A 74 -2.40 -24.09 -16.06
C ASN A 74 -2.93 -24.90 -14.85
N ASN A 75 -4.25 -24.98 -14.66
CA ASN A 75 -4.95 -25.68 -13.57
C ASN A 75 -4.59 -25.12 -12.18
N ILE A 76 -4.25 -23.84 -12.10
CA ILE A 76 -3.96 -23.12 -10.86
C ILE A 76 -5.21 -22.29 -10.51
N ASP A 77 -5.89 -22.68 -9.43
CA ASP A 77 -7.02 -21.90 -8.91
C ASP A 77 -6.53 -20.65 -8.18
N SER A 78 -7.36 -19.62 -8.12
CA SER A 78 -7.05 -18.41 -7.36
C SER A 78 -8.18 -18.00 -6.44
N PHE A 79 -7.81 -17.36 -5.34
CA PHE A 79 -8.71 -16.87 -4.31
C PHE A 79 -8.40 -15.40 -4.02
N PHE A 80 -9.43 -14.60 -3.73
CA PHE A 80 -9.21 -13.20 -3.42
C PHE A 80 -10.16 -12.68 -2.34
N ILE A 81 -9.68 -11.64 -1.68
CA ILE A 81 -10.46 -10.73 -0.85
C ILE A 81 -10.34 -9.31 -1.41
N LEU A 82 -11.09 -8.36 -0.87
CA LEU A 82 -11.05 -6.96 -1.26
C LEU A 82 -10.27 -6.13 -0.23
N GLY A 83 -9.41 -5.23 -0.73
CA GLY A 83 -8.82 -4.16 0.06
C GLY A 83 -9.63 -2.86 0.00
N GLU A 84 -9.14 -1.81 0.65
CA GLU A 84 -9.82 -0.50 0.68
C GLU A 84 -9.90 0.18 -0.69
N HIS A 85 -8.92 -0.06 -1.56
CA HIS A 85 -8.89 0.48 -2.91
C HIS A 85 -9.86 -0.22 -3.87
N ASP A 86 -10.27 -1.46 -3.57
CA ASP A 86 -11.26 -2.20 -4.37
C ASP A 86 -12.70 -1.80 -4.05
N ILE A 87 -12.94 -1.21 -2.86
CA ILE A 87 -14.27 -0.93 -2.32
C ILE A 87 -14.64 0.53 -2.51
N SER A 88 -15.72 0.79 -3.26
CA SER A 88 -16.25 2.15 -3.43
C SER A 88 -16.97 2.64 -2.17
N ARG A 89 -16.82 3.92 -1.84
CA ARG A 89 -17.64 4.59 -0.81
C ARG A 89 -19.11 4.70 -1.22
N ILE A 90 -19.39 4.68 -2.51
CA ILE A 90 -20.75 4.60 -3.05
C ILE A 90 -21.10 3.12 -3.15
N ARG A 91 -22.32 2.73 -2.76
CA ARG A 91 -22.79 1.34 -2.81
C ARG A 91 -22.85 0.84 -4.26
N THR A 92 -21.73 0.38 -4.78
CA THR A 92 -21.61 -0.28 -6.08
C THR A 92 -20.99 -1.65 -5.89
N THR A 93 -21.27 -2.57 -6.80
CA THR A 93 -20.60 -3.88 -6.79
C THR A 93 -19.12 -3.68 -7.13
N PRO A 94 -18.19 -4.14 -6.28
CA PRO A 94 -16.76 -4.06 -6.57
C PRO A 94 -16.39 -4.79 -7.86
N ILE A 95 -15.53 -4.20 -8.66
CA ILE A 95 -15.12 -4.77 -9.96
C ILE A 95 -14.53 -6.19 -9.83
N PRO A 96 -13.72 -6.56 -8.79
CA PRO A 96 -13.19 -7.90 -8.68
C PRO A 96 -14.24 -9.02 -8.64
N TYR A 97 -15.49 -8.73 -8.24
CA TYR A 97 -16.59 -9.72 -8.31
C TYR A 97 -16.89 -10.23 -9.73
N VAL A 98 -16.52 -9.48 -10.77
CA VAL A 98 -16.64 -9.93 -12.16
C VAL A 98 -15.87 -11.24 -12.36
N TYR A 99 -14.68 -11.37 -11.79
CA TYR A 99 -13.86 -12.57 -11.92
C TYR A 99 -14.41 -13.76 -11.15
N HIS A 100 -15.09 -13.51 -10.03
CA HIS A 100 -15.83 -14.55 -9.31
C HIS A 100 -17.01 -15.07 -10.11
N ASN A 101 -17.82 -14.16 -10.67
CA ASN A 101 -19.01 -14.52 -11.45
C ASN A 101 -18.65 -15.21 -12.77
N LEU A 102 -17.48 -14.92 -13.35
CA LEU A 102 -16.94 -15.59 -14.54
C LEU A 102 -16.12 -16.85 -14.20
N GLU A 103 -16.06 -17.24 -12.94
CA GLU A 103 -15.32 -18.41 -12.44
C GLU A 103 -13.82 -18.39 -12.77
N PHE A 104 -13.23 -17.21 -12.93
CA PHE A 104 -11.78 -17.07 -13.10
C PHE A 104 -11.03 -17.09 -11.76
N SER A 105 -11.68 -16.63 -10.68
CA SER A 105 -11.13 -16.62 -9.32
C SER A 105 -12.26 -16.75 -8.31
N LYS A 106 -12.00 -17.28 -7.12
CA LYS A 106 -12.99 -17.43 -6.06
C LYS A 106 -12.88 -16.33 -5.03
N TYR A 107 -13.96 -15.60 -4.83
CA TYR A 107 -14.06 -14.63 -3.75
C TYR A 107 -14.29 -15.33 -2.40
N ILE A 108 -13.49 -14.95 -1.38
CA ILE A 108 -13.53 -15.54 -0.04
C ILE A 108 -13.67 -14.50 1.10
N GLY A 109 -13.90 -13.22 0.81
CA GLY A 109 -13.84 -12.10 1.76
C GLY A 109 -15.00 -11.98 2.76
N GLN A 110 -15.95 -12.93 2.80
CA GLN A 110 -17.13 -12.87 3.67
C GLN A 110 -16.96 -13.55 5.05
N GLY A 111 -15.78 -14.08 5.36
CA GLY A 111 -15.54 -14.82 6.59
C GLY A 111 -16.14 -16.23 6.61
N LYS A 112 -16.56 -16.77 5.47
CA LYS A 112 -17.05 -18.14 5.34
C LYS A 112 -15.89 -19.08 4.99
N PRO A 113 -15.49 -19.98 5.89
CA PRO A 113 -14.44 -20.94 5.60
C PRO A 113 -14.84 -21.88 4.45
N ILE A 114 -13.88 -22.16 3.57
CA ILE A 114 -14.01 -23.14 2.52
C ILE A 114 -12.88 -24.16 2.62
N GLU A 115 -13.15 -25.41 2.28
CA GLU A 115 -12.11 -26.42 2.14
C GLU A 115 -11.69 -26.51 0.67
N TYR A 116 -10.37 -26.45 0.44
CA TYR A 116 -9.79 -26.61 -0.89
C TYR A 116 -8.59 -27.56 -0.82
N LYS A 117 -8.69 -28.71 -1.46
CA LYS A 117 -7.64 -29.75 -1.53
C LYS A 117 -7.03 -30.09 -0.14
N GLY A 118 -7.86 -30.15 0.90
CA GLY A 118 -7.41 -30.43 2.27
C GLY A 118 -6.80 -29.24 3.03
N VAL A 119 -6.97 -28.03 2.53
CA VAL A 119 -6.60 -26.76 3.20
C VAL A 119 -7.87 -25.99 3.53
N LEU A 120 -7.98 -25.48 4.75
CA LEU A 120 -9.06 -24.56 5.15
C LEU A 120 -8.66 -23.12 4.78
N LEU A 121 -9.45 -22.46 3.96
CA LEU A 121 -9.27 -21.05 3.59
C LEU A 121 -10.41 -20.22 4.19
N ALA A 122 -10.10 -19.16 4.90
CA ALA A 122 -11.05 -18.15 5.34
C ALA A 122 -10.48 -16.76 5.02
N GLY A 123 -11.33 -15.84 4.58
CA GLY A 123 -10.89 -14.48 4.27
C GLY A 123 -11.93 -13.44 4.68
N PHE A 124 -11.46 -12.25 4.98
CA PHE A 124 -12.28 -11.08 5.21
C PHE A 124 -11.77 -9.93 4.37
N ASP A 125 -12.70 -9.23 3.74
CA ASP A 125 -12.43 -7.94 3.11
C ASP A 125 -11.91 -6.94 4.13
N LYS A 126 -11.35 -5.82 3.65
CA LYS A 126 -10.97 -4.69 4.51
C LYS A 126 -12.09 -4.34 5.49
N ILE A 127 -11.80 -4.45 6.76
CA ILE A 127 -12.68 -4.06 7.86
C ILE A 127 -12.26 -2.66 8.33
N ARG A 128 -13.18 -1.72 8.38
CA ARG A 128 -12.89 -0.39 8.90
C ARG A 128 -12.63 -0.47 10.41
N LYS A 129 -11.72 0.33 10.92
CA LYS A 129 -11.34 0.32 12.34
C LYS A 129 -12.54 0.39 13.30
N ALA A 130 -13.53 1.21 12.97
CA ALA A 130 -14.76 1.34 13.76
C ALA A 130 -15.68 0.11 13.71
N GLU A 131 -15.53 -0.76 12.71
CA GLU A 131 -16.34 -1.96 12.51
C GLU A 131 -15.70 -3.21 13.13
N ILE A 132 -14.42 -3.18 13.49
CA ILE A 132 -13.66 -4.32 14.02
C ILE A 132 -14.37 -5.02 15.19
N PRO A 133 -14.96 -4.31 16.19
CA PRO A 133 -15.68 -4.97 17.29
C PRO A 133 -16.85 -5.83 16.83
N GLN A 134 -17.44 -5.55 15.67
CA GLN A 134 -18.56 -6.32 15.12
C GLN A 134 -18.11 -7.67 14.52
N TYR A 135 -16.79 -7.85 14.33
CA TYR A 135 -16.21 -9.06 13.76
C TYR A 135 -15.69 -10.05 14.82
N GLU A 136 -15.66 -9.69 16.11
CA GLU A 136 -15.18 -10.55 17.19
C GLU A 136 -15.89 -11.91 17.23
N GLU A 137 -17.23 -11.93 17.11
CA GLU A 137 -18.01 -13.18 17.07
C GLU A 137 -17.65 -14.03 15.85
N LYS A 138 -17.49 -13.41 14.67
CA LYS A 138 -17.10 -14.11 13.44
C LYS A 138 -15.69 -14.67 13.55
N PHE A 139 -14.77 -13.93 14.14
CA PHE A 139 -13.40 -14.39 14.38
C PHE A 139 -13.39 -15.58 15.35
N ALA A 140 -14.20 -15.53 16.42
CA ALA A 140 -14.33 -16.65 17.34
C ALA A 140 -14.96 -17.89 16.66
N GLU A 141 -15.96 -17.71 15.81
CA GLU A 141 -16.59 -18.79 15.05
C GLU A 141 -15.60 -19.48 14.12
N ILE A 142 -14.88 -18.73 13.29
CA ILE A 142 -13.90 -19.32 12.34
C ILE A 142 -12.71 -19.93 13.09
N ASP A 143 -12.32 -19.38 14.24
CA ASP A 143 -11.25 -19.93 15.06
C ASP A 143 -11.64 -21.32 15.60
N LYS A 144 -12.88 -21.47 16.05
CA LYS A 144 -13.43 -22.78 16.48
C LYS A 144 -13.45 -23.79 15.33
N ILE A 145 -13.83 -23.36 14.12
CA ILE A 145 -13.83 -24.23 12.92
C ILE A 145 -12.39 -24.63 12.62
N ALA A 146 -11.46 -23.67 12.60
CA ALA A 146 -10.04 -23.92 12.35
C ALA A 146 -9.43 -24.86 13.41
N GLY A 147 -9.80 -24.72 14.69
CA GLY A 147 -9.34 -25.60 15.76
C GLY A 147 -9.74 -27.07 15.60
N ASN A 148 -10.86 -27.33 14.92
CA ASN A 148 -11.35 -28.69 14.62
C ASN A 148 -10.89 -29.25 13.27
N PHE A 149 -10.24 -28.46 12.45
CA PHE A 149 -9.79 -28.89 11.11
C PHE A 149 -8.38 -29.52 11.17
N SER A 150 -8.21 -30.67 10.52
CA SER A 150 -6.95 -31.46 10.52
C SER A 150 -6.09 -31.09 9.34
N GLY A 151 -5.66 -30.07 9.00
CA GLY A 151 -4.87 -29.68 7.83
C GLY A 151 -4.30 -28.28 7.99
N HIS A 152 -3.70 -27.75 6.96
CA HIS A 152 -3.32 -26.36 6.95
C HIS A 152 -4.56 -25.45 6.90
N LYS A 153 -4.47 -24.34 7.59
CA LYS A 153 -5.51 -23.33 7.72
C LYS A 153 -4.92 -21.97 7.42
N ILE A 154 -5.47 -21.30 6.44
CA ILE A 154 -4.99 -19.99 5.97
C ILE A 154 -6.08 -18.96 6.21
N LEU A 155 -5.76 -17.92 6.98
CA LEU A 155 -6.59 -16.74 7.15
C LEU A 155 -6.06 -15.63 6.25
N VAL A 156 -6.93 -15.07 5.41
CA VAL A 156 -6.58 -13.98 4.49
C VAL A 156 -7.23 -12.68 4.97
N LEU A 157 -6.43 -11.66 5.22
CA LEU A 157 -6.90 -10.37 5.73
C LEU A 157 -6.22 -9.21 5.00
N HIS A 158 -6.95 -8.11 4.84
CA HIS A 158 -6.38 -6.86 4.36
C HIS A 158 -6.44 -5.83 5.48
N GLN A 159 -5.54 -5.94 6.48
CA GLN A 159 -5.56 -5.15 7.71
C GLN A 159 -4.14 -4.79 8.17
N GLY A 160 -3.99 -3.61 8.77
CA GLY A 160 -2.77 -3.22 9.47
C GLY A 160 -2.72 -3.82 10.87
N ILE A 161 -1.68 -4.59 11.18
CA ILE A 161 -1.41 -5.11 12.53
C ILE A 161 -0.48 -4.13 13.26
N THR A 162 -0.87 -3.69 14.45
CA THR A 162 -0.17 -2.65 15.23
C THR A 162 1.29 -2.99 15.50
N GLU A 163 1.61 -4.28 15.72
CA GLU A 163 2.97 -4.75 15.99
C GLU A 163 3.90 -4.70 14.77
N PHE A 164 3.35 -4.58 13.55
CA PHE A 164 4.12 -4.37 12.33
C PHE A 164 4.28 -2.88 12.02
N ASN A 165 3.21 -2.12 12.15
CA ASN A 165 3.23 -0.67 11.90
C ASN A 165 2.27 0.03 12.86
N LYS A 166 2.81 0.82 13.81
CA LYS A 166 2.00 1.53 14.81
C LYS A 166 1.09 2.59 14.22
N PHE A 167 1.47 3.20 13.09
CA PHE A 167 0.71 4.28 12.46
C PHE A 167 -0.43 3.74 11.58
N ALA A 168 -0.18 2.63 10.87
CA ALA A 168 -1.18 1.96 10.06
C ALA A 168 -1.90 0.83 10.81
N GLY A 169 -1.61 0.65 12.11
CA GLY A 169 -2.20 -0.41 12.93
C GLY A 169 -3.67 -0.16 13.24
N GLU A 170 -4.49 -1.13 12.92
CA GLU A 170 -5.94 -1.10 13.11
C GLU A 170 -6.38 -2.11 14.16
N ILE A 171 -5.73 -3.28 14.17
CA ILE A 171 -5.96 -4.38 15.12
C ILE A 171 -4.63 -4.86 15.71
N GLN A 172 -4.68 -5.60 16.81
CA GLN A 172 -3.50 -6.24 17.40
C GLN A 172 -3.44 -7.71 16.98
N SER A 173 -2.26 -8.30 17.04
CA SER A 173 -2.10 -9.73 16.76
C SER A 173 -2.91 -10.62 17.74
N THR A 174 -3.20 -10.12 18.94
CA THR A 174 -4.02 -10.78 19.97
C THR A 174 -5.50 -10.87 19.61
N ASP A 175 -5.99 -10.00 18.72
CA ASP A 175 -7.38 -9.95 18.29
C ASP A 175 -7.68 -10.95 17.17
N LEU A 176 -6.63 -11.56 16.59
CA LEU A 176 -6.77 -12.53 15.50
C LEU A 176 -7.21 -13.91 16.00
N PRO A 177 -7.97 -14.67 15.17
CA PRO A 177 -8.18 -16.10 15.36
C PRO A 177 -6.85 -16.85 15.51
N LYS A 178 -6.72 -17.76 16.48
CA LYS A 178 -5.43 -18.31 16.92
C LYS A 178 -5.01 -19.59 16.19
N ASN A 179 -5.98 -20.32 15.62
CA ASN A 179 -5.78 -21.68 15.14
C ASN A 179 -5.38 -21.78 13.66
N PHE A 180 -5.01 -20.65 13.03
CA PHE A 180 -4.56 -20.65 11.63
C PHE A 180 -3.06 -20.88 11.54
N THR A 181 -2.64 -21.73 10.60
CA THR A 181 -1.23 -22.08 10.37
C THR A 181 -0.49 -21.10 9.49
N TYR A 182 -1.20 -20.14 8.88
CA TYR A 182 -0.66 -19.02 8.11
C TYR A 182 -1.67 -17.87 8.04
N TYR A 183 -1.19 -16.64 8.24
CA TYR A 183 -1.97 -15.43 8.10
C TYR A 183 -1.46 -14.66 6.88
N ALA A 184 -2.22 -14.74 5.78
CA ALA A 184 -1.92 -14.08 4.53
C ALA A 184 -2.45 -12.64 4.57
N MET A 185 -1.56 -11.68 4.78
CA MET A 185 -1.92 -10.27 4.99
C MET A 185 -1.67 -9.42 3.74
N GLY A 186 -2.54 -8.43 3.51
CA GLY A 186 -2.30 -7.27 2.65
C GLY A 186 -2.40 -5.98 3.42
N HIS A 187 -2.34 -4.82 2.74
CA HIS A 187 -2.43 -3.46 3.27
C HIS A 187 -1.09 -2.80 3.59
N LEU A 188 -0.14 -3.50 4.20
CA LEU A 188 1.18 -2.94 4.44
C LEU A 188 2.08 -3.22 3.24
N HIS A 189 2.62 -2.14 2.65
CA HIS A 189 3.42 -2.22 1.41
C HIS A 189 4.86 -2.69 1.62
N ASP A 190 5.35 -2.69 2.87
CA ASP A 190 6.66 -3.24 3.20
C ASP A 190 6.54 -4.73 3.55
N THR A 191 7.53 -5.52 3.10
CA THR A 191 7.58 -6.96 3.38
C THR A 191 8.01 -7.21 4.81
N ASP A 192 7.24 -7.97 5.57
CA ASP A 192 7.60 -8.40 6.93
C ASP A 192 6.90 -9.72 7.31
N ILE A 193 7.57 -10.51 8.15
CA ILE A 193 7.02 -11.77 8.71
C ILE A 193 7.31 -11.79 10.20
N LYS A 194 6.28 -12.06 11.01
CA LYS A 194 6.44 -12.25 12.46
C LYS A 194 5.70 -13.48 12.95
N GLN A 195 6.33 -14.22 13.84
CA GLN A 195 5.72 -15.31 14.59
C GLN A 195 5.40 -14.83 15.99
N PHE A 196 4.18 -15.10 16.44
CA PHE A 196 3.70 -14.79 17.79
C PHE A 196 3.39 -16.09 18.54
N ASN A 197 3.75 -16.19 19.81
CA ASN A 197 3.56 -17.42 20.60
C ASN A 197 2.10 -17.80 20.81
N HIS A 198 1.18 -16.86 20.68
CA HIS A 198 -0.27 -17.07 20.83
C HIS A 198 -0.96 -17.46 19.52
N LEU A 199 -0.25 -17.48 18.39
CA LEU A 199 -0.78 -17.85 17.08
C LEU A 199 -0.14 -19.16 16.59
N SER A 200 -0.91 -19.98 15.89
CA SER A 200 -0.44 -21.28 15.37
C SER A 200 0.42 -21.15 14.11
N GLY A 201 0.51 -19.98 13.49
CA GLY A 201 1.32 -19.73 12.30
C GLY A 201 1.83 -18.30 12.21
N PRO A 202 2.75 -18.01 11.27
CA PRO A 202 3.28 -16.68 11.06
C PRO A 202 2.24 -15.73 10.44
N ILE A 203 2.30 -14.46 10.83
CA ILE A 203 1.67 -13.35 10.12
C ILE A 203 2.67 -12.87 9.05
N ALA A 204 2.25 -12.83 7.79
CA ALA A 204 3.11 -12.48 6.67
C ALA A 204 2.49 -11.41 5.78
N TYR A 205 3.23 -10.32 5.58
CA TYR A 205 2.95 -9.26 4.61
C TYR A 205 3.97 -9.39 3.46
N PRO A 206 3.57 -9.71 2.23
CA PRO A 206 4.50 -9.75 1.11
C PRO A 206 4.92 -8.35 0.65
N GLY A 207 4.15 -7.34 1.03
CA GLY A 207 4.26 -5.99 0.52
C GLY A 207 3.52 -5.79 -0.80
N SER A 208 3.53 -4.57 -1.31
CA SER A 208 3.04 -4.29 -2.67
C SER A 208 4.01 -4.84 -3.71
N ILE A 209 3.50 -5.23 -4.88
CA ILE A 209 4.34 -5.75 -5.98
C ILE A 209 5.15 -4.66 -6.70
N GLU A 210 4.77 -3.41 -6.56
CA GLU A 210 5.47 -2.24 -7.10
C GLU A 210 5.36 -1.07 -6.10
N LEU A 211 6.28 -0.10 -6.18
CA LEU A 211 6.21 1.13 -5.39
C LEU A 211 5.02 1.97 -5.81
N THR A 212 4.23 2.37 -4.83
CA THR A 212 3.11 3.30 -5.01
C THR A 212 3.55 4.75 -4.79
N THR A 213 2.69 5.71 -5.17
CA THR A 213 3.00 7.14 -4.99
C THR A 213 3.14 7.52 -3.51
N SER A 214 2.37 6.89 -2.61
CA SER A 214 2.42 7.13 -1.17
C SER A 214 3.74 6.70 -0.52
N GLU A 215 4.46 5.74 -1.11
CA GLU A 215 5.76 5.28 -0.61
C GLU A 215 6.91 6.20 -0.99
N GLY A 216 6.71 7.10 -1.96
CA GLY A 216 7.74 7.97 -2.51
C GLY A 216 8.76 7.22 -3.35
N ILE A 217 9.85 7.94 -3.70
CA ILE A 217 10.98 7.36 -4.43
C ILE A 217 12.02 6.88 -3.41
N LYS A 218 12.25 5.59 -3.38
CA LYS A 218 13.21 4.95 -2.48
C LYS A 218 13.80 3.69 -3.13
N GLU A 219 15.03 3.36 -2.79
CA GLU A 219 15.65 2.10 -3.17
C GLU A 219 15.06 1.00 -2.28
N THR A 220 14.22 0.14 -2.87
CA THR A 220 13.61 -0.98 -2.18
C THR A 220 13.30 -2.08 -3.16
N LYS A 221 13.22 -3.30 -2.66
CA LYS A 221 12.84 -4.47 -3.43
C LYS A 221 11.37 -4.77 -3.19
N LYS A 222 10.67 -5.23 -4.22
CA LYS A 222 9.28 -5.63 -4.20
C LYS A 222 9.13 -7.08 -4.62
N GLY A 223 8.07 -7.72 -4.16
CA GLY A 223 7.90 -9.16 -4.42
C GLY A 223 6.63 -9.72 -3.80
N PHE A 224 6.57 -11.03 -3.72
CA PHE A 224 5.47 -11.79 -3.15
C PHE A 224 6.01 -13.03 -2.42
N PHE A 225 5.15 -13.77 -1.71
CA PHE A 225 5.56 -15.03 -1.09
C PHE A 225 5.10 -16.24 -1.90
N GLU A 226 6.00 -17.21 -2.06
CA GLU A 226 5.64 -18.62 -2.26
C GLU A 226 5.68 -19.33 -0.92
N VAL A 227 4.61 -20.03 -0.58
CA VAL A 227 4.45 -20.63 0.75
C VAL A 227 4.32 -22.13 0.61
N ASP A 228 5.32 -22.87 1.10
CA ASP A 228 5.28 -24.32 1.15
C ASP A 228 4.54 -24.81 2.41
N ILE A 229 3.44 -25.52 2.19
CA ILE A 229 2.60 -26.17 3.20
C ILE A 229 2.60 -27.70 3.06
N SER A 230 3.67 -28.29 2.55
CA SER A 230 3.81 -29.75 2.47
C SER A 230 4.13 -30.38 3.84
N GLY A 231 4.71 -29.62 4.76
CA GLY A 231 5.06 -30.03 6.11
C GLY A 231 3.98 -29.70 7.13
N LYS A 232 4.33 -29.65 8.42
CA LYS A 232 3.42 -29.24 9.51
C LYS A 232 3.30 -27.71 9.64
N GLU A 233 4.35 -27.00 9.26
CA GLU A 233 4.45 -25.54 9.35
C GLU A 233 4.43 -24.95 7.94
N ALA A 234 3.80 -23.79 7.81
CA ALA A 234 3.87 -23.00 6.59
C ALA A 234 5.24 -22.33 6.48
N LYS A 235 5.90 -22.46 5.33
CA LYS A 235 7.24 -21.92 5.07
C LYS A 235 7.17 -20.89 3.94
N PRO A 236 6.97 -19.61 4.24
CA PRO A 236 7.00 -18.56 3.25
C PRO A 236 8.43 -18.31 2.77
N LYS A 237 8.59 -18.25 1.45
CA LYS A 237 9.81 -17.84 0.74
C LYS A 237 9.48 -16.61 -0.07
N TRP A 238 10.18 -15.52 0.16
CA TRP A 238 9.96 -14.29 -0.60
C TRP A 238 10.59 -14.40 -1.99
N ILE A 239 9.84 -14.00 -3.00
CA ILE A 239 10.23 -14.01 -4.42
C ILE A 239 10.33 -12.56 -4.87
N GLU A 240 11.53 -12.13 -5.21
CA GLU A 240 11.81 -10.78 -5.71
C GLU A 240 11.30 -10.60 -7.14
N LEU A 241 10.70 -9.44 -7.42
CA LEU A 241 10.26 -9.02 -8.74
C LEU A 241 11.23 -7.98 -9.33
N ASP A 242 11.41 -7.99 -10.67
CA ASP A 242 12.26 -7.02 -11.38
C ASP A 242 11.50 -5.70 -11.58
N THR A 243 11.49 -4.86 -10.56
CA THR A 243 10.89 -3.53 -10.59
C THR A 243 11.83 -2.50 -11.23
N ARG A 244 11.26 -1.37 -11.69
CA ARG A 244 12.07 -0.24 -12.14
C ARG A 244 12.90 0.33 -11.00
N PRO A 245 14.21 0.56 -11.16
CA PRO A 245 15.03 1.16 -10.11
C PRO A 245 14.52 2.56 -9.72
N GLN A 246 14.49 2.82 -8.43
CA GLN A 246 14.11 4.11 -7.86
C GLN A 246 15.14 4.52 -6.82
N PHE A 247 15.74 5.70 -6.97
CA PHE A 247 16.81 6.16 -6.09
C PHE A 247 16.49 7.53 -5.51
N SER A 248 16.74 7.68 -4.20
CA SER A 248 16.69 8.96 -3.51
C SER A 248 18.09 9.32 -3.01
N PHE A 249 18.57 10.48 -3.45
CA PHE A 249 19.90 11.00 -3.10
C PHE A 249 19.76 12.24 -2.20
N LYS A 250 20.71 12.41 -1.28
CA LYS A 250 20.81 13.60 -0.45
C LYS A 250 22.13 14.30 -0.73
N THR A 251 22.11 15.60 -0.99
CA THR A 251 23.31 16.37 -1.29
C THR A 251 23.22 17.77 -0.68
N LYS A 252 24.39 18.41 -0.50
CA LYS A 252 24.45 19.84 -0.26
C LYS A 252 24.44 20.60 -1.55
N TYR A 253 23.91 21.83 -1.55
CA TYR A 253 23.82 22.65 -2.75
C TYR A 253 25.18 22.86 -3.40
N GLU A 254 26.24 23.10 -2.61
CA GLU A 254 27.61 23.31 -3.05
C GLU A 254 28.22 22.06 -3.74
N GLU A 255 27.71 20.87 -3.41
CA GLU A 255 28.17 19.58 -3.96
C GLU A 255 27.27 19.06 -5.07
N LEU A 256 26.21 19.78 -5.44
CA LEU A 256 25.16 19.31 -6.36
C LEU A 256 25.74 18.81 -7.69
N SER A 257 26.63 19.60 -8.33
CA SER A 257 27.22 19.23 -9.63
C SER A 257 27.96 17.88 -9.55
N LYS A 258 28.76 17.69 -8.49
CA LYS A 258 29.50 16.43 -8.26
C LYS A 258 28.54 15.27 -8.03
N THR A 259 27.51 15.48 -7.22
CA THR A 259 26.48 14.44 -6.98
C THR A 259 25.76 14.07 -8.28
N ILE A 260 25.47 15.01 -9.15
CA ILE A 260 24.84 14.73 -10.45
C ILE A 260 25.76 13.89 -11.33
N ASP A 261 27.08 14.13 -11.32
CA ASP A 261 28.05 13.30 -12.04
C ASP A 261 28.06 11.86 -11.50
N GLU A 262 28.12 11.69 -10.18
CA GLU A 262 28.06 10.38 -9.52
C GLU A 262 26.74 9.62 -9.82
N ILE A 263 25.60 10.33 -9.82
CA ILE A 263 24.31 9.77 -10.21
C ILE A 263 24.35 9.32 -11.67
N SER A 264 24.87 10.17 -12.57
CA SER A 264 24.96 9.83 -14.00
C SER A 264 25.76 8.56 -14.24
N GLU A 265 26.91 8.41 -13.57
CA GLU A 265 27.73 7.19 -13.64
C GLU A 265 26.97 5.96 -13.13
N LYS A 266 26.30 6.09 -11.98
CA LYS A 266 25.51 4.99 -11.37
C LYS A 266 24.39 4.47 -12.28
N ILE A 267 23.76 5.35 -13.07
CA ILE A 267 22.52 5.00 -13.81
C ILE A 267 22.74 4.74 -15.31
N THR A 268 23.92 5.03 -15.85
CA THR A 268 24.20 4.94 -17.30
C THR A 268 23.96 3.55 -17.86
N ASP A 269 24.33 2.49 -17.13
CA ASP A 269 24.27 1.10 -17.60
C ASP A 269 23.00 0.34 -17.14
N LEU A 270 22.01 1.04 -16.57
CA LEU A 270 20.79 0.40 -16.14
C LEU A 270 19.91 0.00 -17.34
N ALA A 271 19.38 -1.22 -17.31
CA ALA A 271 18.51 -1.74 -18.37
C ALA A 271 17.18 -0.94 -18.48
N LYS A 272 16.67 -0.43 -17.36
CA LYS A 272 15.49 0.46 -17.31
C LYS A 272 15.90 1.82 -16.77
N LYS A 273 15.49 2.91 -17.43
CA LYS A 273 15.70 4.28 -16.93
C LYS A 273 15.05 4.43 -15.54
N PRO A 274 15.83 4.81 -14.50
CA PRO A 274 15.32 4.86 -13.14
C PRO A 274 14.44 6.09 -12.89
N MET A 275 13.71 6.06 -11.76
CA MET A 275 13.14 7.25 -11.14
C MET A 275 14.16 7.81 -10.14
N ILE A 276 14.37 9.13 -10.15
CA ILE A 276 15.38 9.80 -9.32
C ILE A 276 14.71 10.89 -8.47
N GLU A 277 15.05 10.94 -7.20
CA GLU A 277 14.78 12.08 -6.33
C GLU A 277 16.08 12.60 -5.74
N VAL A 278 16.29 13.92 -5.84
CA VAL A 278 17.46 14.59 -5.24
C VAL A 278 17.00 15.56 -4.16
N ASN A 279 17.35 15.28 -2.92
CA ASN A 279 17.05 16.11 -1.75
C ASN A 279 18.25 17.02 -1.47
N ILE A 280 18.10 18.31 -1.73
CA ILE A 280 19.15 19.32 -1.71
C ILE A 280 19.07 20.12 -0.41
N GLN A 281 20.18 20.23 0.32
CA GLN A 281 20.29 21.01 1.54
C GLN A 281 21.24 22.19 1.31
N GLY A 282 20.88 23.39 1.77
CA GLY A 282 21.75 24.56 1.66
C GLY A 282 21.02 25.84 1.99
N GLU A 283 21.79 26.94 1.94
CA GLU A 283 21.31 28.30 2.07
C GLU A 283 21.56 29.05 0.75
N ASN A 284 20.77 30.09 0.46
CA ASN A 284 20.90 30.90 -0.77
C ASN A 284 20.87 30.06 -2.06
N ILE A 285 19.94 29.12 -2.15
CA ILE A 285 19.82 28.18 -3.24
C ILE A 285 19.19 28.85 -4.47
N GLU A 286 19.89 28.75 -5.63
CA GLU A 286 19.39 29.21 -6.92
C GLU A 286 18.66 28.07 -7.66
N THR A 287 17.36 28.21 -7.84
CA THR A 287 16.53 27.18 -8.49
C THR A 287 16.90 26.92 -9.95
N ASP A 288 17.33 27.95 -10.67
CA ASP A 288 17.77 27.82 -12.08
C ASP A 288 19.01 26.95 -12.20
N HIS A 289 19.95 27.11 -11.24
CA HIS A 289 21.12 26.24 -11.18
C HIS A 289 20.74 24.78 -10.91
N ILE A 290 19.82 24.52 -9.97
CA ILE A 290 19.32 23.17 -9.72
C ILE A 290 18.69 22.60 -10.99
N GLN A 291 17.81 23.33 -11.65
CA GLN A 291 17.14 22.87 -12.87
C GLN A 291 18.15 22.52 -13.97
N ALA A 292 19.17 23.35 -14.16
CA ALA A 292 20.23 23.08 -15.13
C ALA A 292 21.02 21.80 -14.79
N GLN A 293 21.35 21.56 -13.53
CA GLN A 293 22.03 20.34 -13.10
C GLN A 293 21.16 19.10 -13.25
N ILE A 294 19.91 19.14 -12.81
CA ILE A 294 18.95 18.02 -12.91
C ILE A 294 18.66 17.68 -14.39
N ALA A 295 18.59 18.69 -15.28
CA ALA A 295 18.37 18.47 -16.71
C ALA A 295 19.39 17.55 -17.36
N ARG A 296 20.62 17.45 -16.81
CA ARG A 296 21.67 16.54 -17.28
C ARG A 296 21.28 15.06 -17.13
N LEU A 297 20.38 14.73 -16.20
CA LEU A 297 19.88 13.38 -15.98
C LEU A 297 18.69 13.00 -16.88
N ASN A 298 18.06 13.96 -17.57
CA ASN A 298 16.82 13.72 -18.33
C ASN A 298 16.94 12.67 -19.45
N SER A 299 18.15 12.47 -20.00
CA SER A 299 18.39 11.43 -21.00
C SER A 299 18.58 10.03 -20.39
N LEU A 300 19.03 9.96 -19.14
CA LEU A 300 19.42 8.74 -18.43
C LEU A 300 18.32 8.22 -17.50
N ALA A 301 17.47 9.09 -16.96
CA ALA A 301 16.38 8.75 -16.05
C ALA A 301 15.01 8.87 -16.74
N LEU A 302 14.02 8.12 -16.25
CA LEU A 302 12.63 8.28 -16.69
C LEU A 302 12.06 9.60 -16.18
N ARG A 303 12.27 9.91 -14.91
CA ARG A 303 11.94 11.20 -14.28
C ARG A 303 12.90 11.53 -13.16
N CYS A 304 13.18 12.83 -13.02
CA CYS A 304 13.98 13.36 -11.94
C CYS A 304 13.12 14.37 -11.15
N PHE A 305 13.05 14.17 -9.85
CA PHE A 305 12.45 15.10 -8.90
C PHE A 305 13.54 15.71 -8.01
N TRP A 306 13.29 16.88 -7.52
CA TRP A 306 14.18 17.50 -6.55
C TRP A 306 13.37 18.23 -5.48
N ARG A 307 13.90 18.27 -4.28
CA ARG A 307 13.33 18.97 -3.13
C ARG A 307 14.41 19.75 -2.42
N ILE A 308 14.08 20.95 -1.95
CA ILE A 308 14.95 21.75 -1.11
C ILE A 308 14.55 21.53 0.34
N SER A 309 15.54 21.16 1.17
CA SER A 309 15.40 21.02 2.60
C SER A 309 16.17 22.16 3.28
N THR A 310 15.49 23.25 3.66
CA THR A 310 16.10 24.35 4.41
C THR A 310 16.23 23.96 5.88
N LYS A 311 17.46 23.83 6.38
CA LYS A 311 17.69 23.78 7.83
C LYS A 311 17.42 25.18 8.40
N LYS A 312 16.32 25.38 9.11
CA LYS A 312 16.31 26.42 10.15
C LYS A 312 17.22 25.92 11.27
N VAL A 313 18.38 26.60 11.43
CA VAL A 313 19.23 26.39 12.57
C VAL A 313 18.48 26.85 13.82
N SER A 314 18.02 25.89 14.61
CA SER A 314 17.77 26.10 16.03
C SER A 314 18.52 25.00 16.77
N ASP A 315 19.60 25.43 17.45
CA ASP A 315 20.27 24.64 18.48
C ASP A 315 19.24 24.17 19.50
N SER A 316 18.97 22.89 19.51
CA SER A 316 18.72 22.09 20.72
C SER A 316 18.44 20.65 20.30
N SER A 317 19.31 19.78 20.74
CA SER A 317 19.23 18.34 20.70
C SER A 317 17.93 17.83 21.34
N VAL A 318 17.00 17.39 20.54
CA VAL A 318 16.03 16.33 20.91
C VAL A 318 15.64 15.60 19.63
N PHE A 319 16.06 14.34 19.54
CA PHE A 319 15.54 13.40 18.56
C PHE A 319 14.05 13.17 18.86
N LEU A 320 13.19 13.75 18.07
CA LEU A 320 11.80 13.36 17.97
C LEU A 320 11.47 13.18 16.50
N ASP A 321 11.02 11.97 16.14
CA ASP A 321 10.36 11.63 14.89
C ASP A 321 9.39 12.74 14.48
N ARG A 322 9.62 13.36 13.31
CA ARG A 322 8.71 14.40 12.81
C ARG A 322 7.92 13.93 11.61
N PRO A 323 6.62 13.72 11.77
CA PRO A 323 5.66 13.64 10.67
C PRO A 323 5.18 15.03 10.15
N ASN A 324 5.80 16.16 10.52
CA ASN A 324 5.16 17.49 10.47
C ASN A 324 5.59 18.45 9.34
N ILE A 325 6.38 18.01 8.33
CA ILE A 325 6.75 18.92 7.22
C ILE A 325 5.57 19.16 6.26
N ILE A 326 4.72 18.17 6.08
CA ILE A 326 3.50 18.28 5.25
C ILE A 326 2.49 19.20 5.95
N ASP A 327 2.35 19.09 7.27
CA ASP A 327 1.40 19.90 8.05
C ASP A 327 1.77 21.37 8.08
N ASP A 328 3.06 21.70 8.23
CA ASP A 328 3.53 23.10 8.26
C ASP A 328 3.41 23.78 6.88
N GLU A 329 3.66 23.06 5.80
CA GLU A 329 3.49 23.59 4.43
C GLU A 329 2.01 23.69 4.02
N MET A 330 1.20 22.70 4.37
CA MET A 330 -0.25 22.77 4.24
C MET A 330 -0.84 23.91 5.06
N PHE A 331 -0.37 24.12 6.28
CA PHE A 331 -0.82 25.24 7.11
C PHE A 331 -0.48 26.58 6.46
N ARG A 332 0.74 26.77 5.96
CA ARG A 332 1.16 28.00 5.28
C ARG A 332 0.35 28.26 4.00
N LEU A 333 0.17 27.24 3.16
CA LEU A 333 -0.65 27.34 1.95
C LEU A 333 -2.13 27.64 2.28
N SER A 334 -2.63 27.09 3.37
CA SER A 334 -3.99 27.35 3.84
C SER A 334 -4.14 28.76 4.40
N VAL A 335 -3.13 29.32 5.08
CA VAL A 335 -3.11 30.72 5.53
C VAL A 335 -3.13 31.65 4.32
N ASP A 336 -2.31 31.38 3.31
CA ASP A 336 -2.27 32.17 2.07
C ASP A 336 -3.61 32.11 1.30
N ALA A 337 -4.25 30.94 1.25
CA ALA A 337 -5.51 30.74 0.55
C ALA A 337 -6.73 31.31 1.30
N LEU A 338 -6.76 31.21 2.63
CA LEU A 338 -7.89 31.61 3.47
C LEU A 338 -7.71 33.02 4.08
N GLY A 339 -6.53 33.60 3.97
CA GLY A 339 -6.19 34.94 4.48
C GLY A 339 -6.23 35.08 6.01
N SER A 340 -6.24 33.96 6.75
CA SER A 340 -6.34 33.94 8.22
C SER A 340 -5.74 32.69 8.81
N GLU A 341 -4.85 32.85 9.79
CA GLU A 341 -4.27 31.73 10.56
C GLU A 341 -5.33 30.95 11.35
N GLN A 342 -6.35 31.62 11.86
CA GLN A 342 -7.46 30.97 12.57
C GLN A 342 -8.28 30.08 11.63
N ALA A 343 -8.61 30.59 10.43
CA ALA A 343 -9.32 29.80 9.43
C ALA A 343 -8.49 28.62 8.91
N ALA A 344 -7.17 28.80 8.73
CA ALA A 344 -6.26 27.73 8.34
C ALA A 344 -6.12 26.67 9.44
N SER A 345 -6.02 27.08 10.70
CA SER A 345 -5.97 26.14 11.84
C SER A 345 -7.26 25.32 11.95
N PHE A 346 -8.41 25.95 11.82
CA PHE A 346 -9.70 25.28 11.80
C PHE A 346 -9.82 24.30 10.63
N ALA A 347 -9.46 24.73 9.42
CA ALA A 347 -9.53 23.89 8.23
C ALA A 347 -8.64 22.64 8.34
N ILE A 348 -7.42 22.77 8.86
CA ILE A 348 -6.47 21.67 8.92
C ILE A 348 -6.70 20.77 10.14
N LYS A 349 -6.92 21.35 11.32
CA LYS A 349 -6.96 20.56 12.56
C LYS A 349 -8.33 19.96 12.88
N GLU A 350 -9.39 20.63 12.48
CA GLU A 350 -10.75 20.22 12.82
C GLU A 350 -11.54 19.69 11.62
N LEU A 351 -11.46 20.37 10.45
CA LEU A 351 -12.28 20.00 9.30
C LEU A 351 -11.65 18.93 8.41
N LEU A 352 -10.35 19.03 8.13
CA LEU A 352 -9.66 18.11 7.22
C LEU A 352 -9.67 16.66 7.69
N PRO A 353 -9.43 16.34 9.00
CA PRO A 353 -9.51 14.96 9.49
C PRO A 353 -10.89 14.33 9.29
N VAL A 354 -11.94 15.10 9.52
CA VAL A 354 -13.34 14.66 9.37
C VAL A 354 -13.70 14.46 7.90
N LEU A 355 -13.23 15.37 7.02
CA LEU A 355 -13.39 15.21 5.58
C LEU A 355 -12.60 14.02 5.03
N ALA A 356 -11.40 13.78 5.57
CA ALA A 356 -10.56 12.66 5.19
C ALA A 356 -11.17 11.30 5.61
N SER A 357 -11.90 11.26 6.73
CA SER A 357 -12.67 10.07 7.14
C SER A 357 -13.96 9.86 6.32
N GLY A 358 -14.36 10.84 5.47
CA GLY A 358 -15.56 10.77 4.63
C GLY A 358 -16.86 11.14 5.34
N GLU A 359 -16.80 11.68 6.55
CA GLU A 359 -17.96 12.05 7.36
C GLU A 359 -18.48 13.44 7.03
N ILE A 360 -19.05 13.58 5.82
CA ILE A 360 -19.50 14.86 5.26
C ILE A 360 -20.57 15.55 6.14
N LYS A 361 -21.42 14.77 6.82
CA LYS A 361 -22.45 15.36 7.72
C LYS A 361 -21.81 16.00 8.93
N GLU A 362 -20.89 15.32 9.59
CA GLU A 362 -20.14 15.83 10.73
C GLU A 362 -19.30 17.04 10.35
N ALA A 363 -18.63 17.00 9.19
CA ALA A 363 -17.91 18.16 8.66
C ALA A 363 -18.84 19.37 8.46
N SER A 364 -20.06 19.16 7.96
CA SER A 364 -21.05 20.23 7.79
C SER A 364 -21.52 20.80 9.13
N GLU A 365 -21.73 19.97 10.13
CA GLU A 365 -22.12 20.40 11.49
C GLU A 365 -21.01 21.24 12.15
N ILE A 366 -19.74 20.78 12.04
CA ILE A 366 -18.57 21.51 12.52
C ILE A 366 -18.43 22.89 11.86
N ILE A 367 -18.68 23.00 10.55
CA ILE A 367 -18.64 24.27 9.83
C ILE A 367 -19.75 25.21 10.35
N ILE A 368 -20.96 24.69 10.52
CA ILE A 368 -22.11 25.49 10.98
C ILE A 368 -21.87 26.00 12.39
N GLU A 369 -21.40 25.16 13.30
CA GLU A 369 -21.10 25.55 14.69
C GLU A 369 -20.00 26.63 14.76
N ASN A 370 -18.93 26.49 13.99
CA ASN A 370 -17.86 27.49 13.95
C ASN A 370 -18.34 28.81 13.33
N PHE A 371 -19.18 28.76 12.30
CA PHE A 371 -19.75 29.93 11.70
C PHE A 371 -20.69 30.71 12.66
N GLU A 372 -21.45 29.98 13.47
CA GLU A 372 -22.31 30.60 14.50
C GLU A 372 -21.50 31.22 15.65
N LYS A 373 -20.38 30.61 16.06
CA LYS A 373 -19.43 31.19 17.02
C LYS A 373 -18.82 32.49 16.47
N PHE A 374 -18.32 32.47 15.25
CA PHE A 374 -17.72 33.63 14.58
C PHE A 374 -18.70 34.78 14.41
N LYS A 375 -19.99 34.49 14.12
CA LYS A 375 -21.06 35.53 14.08
C LYS A 375 -21.32 36.17 15.44
N LYS A 376 -21.20 35.42 16.53
CA LYS A 376 -21.39 35.96 17.88
C LYS A 376 -20.25 36.85 18.31
N GLU A 377 -19.01 36.51 17.97
CA GLU A 377 -17.79 37.26 18.28
C GLU A 377 -17.75 38.62 17.51
N LYS A 378 -18.26 38.68 16.28
CA LYS A 378 -18.35 39.95 15.52
C LYS A 378 -19.48 40.88 15.96
N LYS A 379 -20.38 40.47 16.85
CA LYS A 379 -21.48 41.29 17.38
C LYS A 379 -21.19 41.87 18.76
N GLN A 380 -20.04 41.58 19.35
CA GLN A 380 -19.44 42.24 20.51
C GLN A 380 -18.34 43.20 20.05
#